data_899614c5beee489aa3c098e9c5c30efe
#
_entry.id   899614c5beee489aa3c098e9c5c30efe
#
_cell.length_a   1.000
_cell.length_b   1.000
_cell.length_c   1.000
_cell.angle_alpha   90.00
_cell.angle_beta   90.00
_cell.angle_gamma   90.00
#
_symmetry.space_group_name_H-M   'P 1'
#
loop_
_entity.id
_entity.type
_entity.pdbx_description
1 polymer ?
#
loop_
_entity_poly.entity_id
_entity_poly.type
_entity_poly.pdbx_seq_one_letter_code
_entity_poly.pdbx_strand_id
1 'polypeptide(L)'
;MAPGSAEQAEMPVAVEPAEAAHHLLVSRVEPERVEVRSPSWPYSAAANLPLSALLVGTLYLPVFLAQPPAALAAVLVVPAVFASLLARVVFESNAAVATRRGDAWAQIRAALLPALLGVGLVALTGILAGAGISLAGVAASVPLAVGVLTVAARLRGLELRVRAGARRVYFVGSPEQLAELAVEARRRGDMQLVGHLDLDSGVARPTNGALMDEMLRSGATVVVLASAAIHDEDVVAVASELNVRGRRIRVLSHFYEEEFAKVPLMELNAAWFLFDVAEIHSPRAYGVVKRAAETMFAAALLLLTAPLIPVIAIAIRVSGIGPVLFRQERVGKDGQRFRLTKFRTMRQDPGGREPVPPVGRILRRFRFDELPQLWDVVRGKLSLVGPRPEQPPIVDRLQESIEFYAFRHRVRPGLTGWAQVNHVDEMPEKLQYDFYYVKNQGLLLDLMIIAWTVRTILSGAGR
;
A
#
# COMPACT_ATOMS: atom_id res chain seq x y z
N MET A 1 2.16 42.11 59.97
CA MET A 1 2.54 42.08 58.52
C MET A 1 2.74 40.66 58.15
N ALA A 2 1.78 40.08 57.45
CA ALA A 2 1.75 38.68 57.01
C ALA A 2 2.44 38.56 55.65
N PRO A 3 3.15 37.44 55.36
CA PRO A 3 3.53 37.09 54.00
C PRO A 3 2.46 36.16 53.35
N GLY A 4 2.26 36.41 52.08
CA GLY A 4 1.22 35.80 51.28
C GLY A 4 1.39 34.30 51.01
N SER A 5 0.25 33.70 50.87
CA SER A 5 0.02 32.31 50.45
C SER A 5 0.47 32.08 49.02
N ALA A 6 1.41 31.20 48.83
CA ALA A 6 1.72 30.61 47.50
C ALA A 6 0.66 29.57 47.14
N GLU A 7 -0.06 29.85 46.10
CA GLU A 7 -1.00 28.97 45.46
C GLU A 7 -0.25 27.79 44.81
N GLN A 8 -0.39 26.59 45.36
CA GLN A 8 0.11 25.34 44.75
C GLN A 8 -0.77 25.01 43.57
N ALA A 9 -0.24 25.21 42.36
CA ALA A 9 -0.82 24.68 41.15
C ALA A 9 -0.74 23.13 41.20
N GLU A 10 -1.91 22.46 41.31
CA GLU A 10 -2.03 21.02 41.15
C GLU A 10 -1.59 20.61 39.75
N MET A 11 -0.55 19.78 39.67
CA MET A 11 -0.18 19.10 38.44
C MET A 11 -1.26 18.10 38.09
N PRO A 12 -1.70 18.02 36.83
CA PRO A 12 -2.65 16.99 36.43
C PRO A 12 -2.04 15.60 36.58
N VAL A 13 -2.82 14.72 37.19
CA VAL A 13 -2.54 13.30 37.42
C VAL A 13 -2.08 12.66 36.11
N ALA A 14 -0.95 11.98 36.15
CA ALA A 14 -0.43 11.17 35.04
C ALA A 14 -1.44 10.05 34.74
N VAL A 15 -2.07 10.12 33.58
CA VAL A 15 -2.92 9.05 33.04
C VAL A 15 -2.03 7.85 32.73
N GLU A 16 -2.40 6.68 33.21
CA GLU A 16 -1.65 5.43 32.99
C GLU A 16 -1.46 5.16 31.48
N PRO A 17 -0.29 4.65 31.06
CA PRO A 17 0.05 4.43 29.64
C PRO A 17 -0.95 3.55 28.85
N ALA A 18 -1.64 2.64 29.54
CA ALA A 18 -2.63 1.74 28.95
C ALA A 18 -3.95 2.47 28.58
N GLU A 19 -4.40 3.42 29.41
CA GLU A 19 -5.60 4.22 29.13
C GLU A 19 -5.37 5.24 28.02
N ALA A 20 -4.17 5.82 27.92
CA ALA A 20 -3.83 6.74 26.84
C ALA A 20 -3.80 6.04 25.47
N ALA A 21 -3.36 4.78 25.39
CA ALA A 21 -3.41 3.97 24.18
C ALA A 21 -4.86 3.61 23.82
N HIS A 22 -5.70 3.33 24.79
CA HIS A 22 -7.12 3.02 24.61
C HIS A 22 -7.91 4.23 24.11
N HIS A 23 -7.65 5.44 24.65
CA HIS A 23 -8.31 6.67 24.21
C HIS A 23 -7.88 7.12 22.81
N LEU A 24 -6.64 6.84 22.38
CA LEU A 24 -6.18 7.10 21.01
C LEU A 24 -6.82 6.16 19.97
N LEU A 25 -7.21 4.96 20.38
CA LEU A 25 -7.89 3.99 19.52
C LEU A 25 -9.38 4.28 19.34
N VAL A 26 -10.02 4.99 20.29
CA VAL A 26 -11.49 5.17 20.33
C VAL A 26 -11.94 6.60 19.95
N SER A 27 -11.07 7.60 20.00
CA SER A 27 -11.49 8.99 19.76
C SER A 27 -11.53 9.36 18.28
N ARG A 28 -12.76 9.41 17.78
CA ARG A 28 -13.25 10.20 16.65
C ARG A 28 -12.63 9.97 15.28
N VAL A 29 -13.17 9.01 14.56
CA VAL A 29 -13.26 9.09 13.10
C VAL A 29 -14.71 9.40 12.75
N GLU A 30 -15.04 10.68 12.51
CA GLU A 30 -16.19 11.02 11.68
C GLU A 30 -15.94 10.39 10.29
N PRO A 31 -16.95 9.78 9.68
CA PRO A 31 -16.75 9.08 8.42
C PRO A 31 -16.73 10.09 7.26
N GLU A 32 -15.64 10.81 7.11
CA GLU A 32 -15.31 11.33 5.79
C GLU A 32 -15.07 10.12 4.90
N ARG A 33 -15.86 9.99 3.83
CA ARG A 33 -15.79 8.87 2.88
C ARG A 33 -14.44 8.87 2.15
N VAL A 34 -13.40 8.46 2.85
CA VAL A 34 -12.14 8.07 2.21
C VAL A 34 -12.40 6.71 1.58
N GLU A 35 -12.55 6.68 0.26
CA GLU A 35 -12.64 5.43 -0.50
C GLU A 35 -11.31 4.68 -0.38
N VAL A 36 -11.12 3.96 0.73
CA VAL A 36 -9.99 3.04 0.88
C VAL A 36 -10.25 1.86 -0.03
N ARG A 37 -9.53 1.82 -1.13
CA ARG A 37 -9.51 0.70 -2.05
C ARG A 37 -8.49 -0.31 -1.56
N SER A 38 -8.90 -1.24 -0.72
CA SER A 38 -8.04 -2.39 -0.42
C SER A 38 -7.92 -3.25 -1.68
N PRO A 39 -6.71 -3.54 -2.15
CA PRO A 39 -6.52 -4.45 -3.25
C PRO A 39 -6.66 -5.89 -2.75
N SER A 40 -7.64 -6.59 -3.23
CA SER A 40 -7.75 -8.06 -3.11
C SER A 40 -6.72 -8.78 -4.01
N TRP A 41 -5.44 -8.36 -3.94
CA TRP A 41 -4.53 -8.59 -5.05
C TRP A 41 -3.62 -9.82 -5.01
N PRO A 42 -2.99 -10.28 -3.93
CA PRO A 42 -1.98 -11.32 -4.08
C PRO A 42 -2.52 -12.62 -4.67
N TYR A 43 -3.78 -12.94 -4.42
CA TYR A 43 -4.39 -14.24 -4.80
C TYR A 43 -5.09 -14.24 -6.15
N SER A 44 -5.43 -13.09 -6.71
CA SER A 44 -6.03 -13.02 -8.07
C SER A 44 -4.98 -13.01 -9.18
N ALA A 45 -3.70 -12.86 -8.86
CA ALA A 45 -2.63 -12.80 -9.85
C ALA A 45 -2.50 -14.10 -10.65
N ALA A 46 -2.55 -15.23 -9.97
CA ALA A 46 -2.47 -16.54 -10.62
C ALA A 46 -3.67 -16.82 -11.54
N ALA A 47 -4.88 -16.44 -11.12
CA ALA A 47 -6.10 -16.63 -11.90
C ALA A 47 -6.14 -15.80 -13.20
N ASN A 48 -5.30 -14.78 -13.30
CA ASN A 48 -5.26 -13.85 -14.44
C ASN A 48 -4.00 -14.00 -15.32
N LEU A 49 -3.19 -15.04 -15.11
CA LEU A 49 -2.00 -15.33 -15.94
C LEU A 49 -2.29 -15.32 -17.45
N PRO A 50 -3.37 -15.95 -17.96
CA PRO A 50 -3.65 -15.94 -19.40
C PRO A 50 -3.88 -14.54 -19.97
N LEU A 51 -4.63 -13.70 -19.24
CA LEU A 51 -4.88 -12.31 -19.65
C LEU A 51 -3.62 -11.44 -19.57
N SER A 52 -2.77 -11.70 -18.58
CA SER A 52 -1.49 -11.00 -18.47
C SER A 52 -0.55 -11.39 -19.61
N ALA A 53 -0.46 -12.67 -19.98
CA ALA A 53 0.32 -13.14 -21.11
C ALA A 53 -0.20 -12.54 -22.44
N LEU A 54 -1.52 -12.48 -22.61
CA LEU A 54 -2.14 -11.87 -23.77
C LEU A 54 -1.83 -10.36 -23.86
N LEU A 55 -1.83 -9.65 -22.74
CA LEU A 55 -1.47 -8.23 -22.68
C LEU A 55 0.00 -8.02 -23.02
N VAL A 56 0.90 -8.85 -22.49
CA VAL A 56 2.33 -8.82 -22.84
C VAL A 56 2.50 -9.04 -24.35
N GLY A 57 1.87 -10.05 -24.92
CA GLY A 57 1.92 -10.32 -26.37
C GLY A 57 1.41 -9.14 -27.20
N THR A 58 0.32 -8.52 -26.75
CA THR A 58 -0.26 -7.34 -27.43
C THR A 58 0.67 -6.14 -27.39
N LEU A 59 1.27 -5.86 -26.24
CA LEU A 59 2.21 -4.75 -26.08
C LEU A 59 3.54 -5.00 -26.80
N TYR A 60 3.91 -6.29 -26.96
CA TYR A 60 5.11 -6.69 -27.71
C TYR A 60 4.90 -6.70 -29.24
N LEU A 61 3.67 -6.62 -29.72
CA LEU A 61 3.33 -6.68 -31.14
C LEU A 61 4.14 -5.69 -32.03
N PRO A 62 4.40 -4.43 -31.64
CA PRO A 62 5.22 -3.52 -32.43
C PRO A 62 6.66 -4.02 -32.64
N VAL A 63 7.23 -4.69 -31.63
CA VAL A 63 8.55 -5.30 -31.67
C VAL A 63 8.55 -6.54 -32.55
N PHE A 64 7.54 -7.38 -32.38
CA PHE A 64 7.37 -8.60 -33.21
C PHE A 64 7.26 -8.28 -34.70
N LEU A 65 6.48 -7.27 -35.05
CA LEU A 65 6.29 -6.84 -36.44
C LEU A 65 7.55 -6.17 -37.04
N ALA A 66 8.42 -5.60 -36.19
CA ALA A 66 9.68 -5.01 -36.62
C ALA A 66 10.77 -6.06 -36.95
N GLN A 67 10.57 -7.32 -36.59
CA GLN A 67 11.50 -8.44 -36.81
C GLN A 67 12.98 -8.12 -36.45
N PRO A 68 13.26 -7.60 -35.23
CA PRO A 68 14.62 -7.33 -34.81
C PRO A 68 15.43 -8.62 -34.65
N PRO A 69 16.77 -8.56 -34.59
CA PRO A 69 17.61 -9.71 -34.26
C PRO A 69 17.15 -10.42 -32.97
N ALA A 70 17.21 -11.75 -32.96
CA ALA A 70 16.65 -12.56 -31.85
C ALA A 70 17.13 -12.14 -30.44
N ALA A 71 18.40 -11.77 -30.32
CA ALA A 71 18.96 -11.28 -29.07
C ALA A 71 18.30 -9.95 -28.60
N LEU A 72 18.04 -9.03 -29.53
CA LEU A 72 17.38 -7.77 -29.26
C LEU A 72 15.88 -7.98 -28.94
N ALA A 73 15.24 -8.87 -29.68
CA ALA A 73 13.85 -9.26 -29.42
C ALA A 73 13.69 -9.82 -28.00
N ALA A 74 14.60 -10.69 -27.54
CA ALA A 74 14.60 -11.25 -26.20
C ALA A 74 14.76 -10.19 -25.10
N VAL A 75 15.65 -9.21 -25.30
CA VAL A 75 15.83 -8.11 -24.33
C VAL A 75 14.59 -7.23 -24.23
N LEU A 76 13.87 -7.00 -25.33
CA LEU A 76 12.68 -6.16 -25.37
C LEU A 76 11.43 -6.82 -24.74
N VAL A 77 11.49 -8.12 -24.39
CA VAL A 77 10.42 -8.77 -23.61
C VAL A 77 10.33 -8.17 -22.21
N VAL A 78 11.45 -7.81 -21.58
CA VAL A 78 11.46 -7.26 -20.22
C VAL A 78 10.66 -5.95 -20.11
N PRO A 79 10.90 -4.92 -20.94
CA PRO A 79 10.06 -3.71 -20.93
C PRO A 79 8.60 -4.00 -21.29
N ALA A 80 8.29 -4.97 -22.14
CA ALA A 80 6.91 -5.37 -22.44
C ALA A 80 6.19 -5.98 -21.23
N VAL A 81 6.87 -6.84 -20.48
CA VAL A 81 6.34 -7.37 -19.21
C VAL A 81 6.13 -6.25 -18.21
N PHE A 82 7.10 -5.36 -18.04
CA PHE A 82 6.99 -4.22 -17.14
C PHE A 82 5.83 -3.29 -17.57
N ALA A 83 5.74 -2.96 -18.85
CA ALA A 83 4.67 -2.14 -19.41
C ALA A 83 3.28 -2.77 -19.19
N SER A 84 3.17 -4.10 -19.32
CA SER A 84 1.91 -4.82 -19.09
C SER A 84 1.47 -4.76 -17.63
N LEU A 85 2.41 -4.93 -16.69
CA LEU A 85 2.14 -4.80 -15.26
C LEU A 85 1.72 -3.38 -14.91
N LEU A 86 2.43 -2.37 -15.42
CA LEU A 86 2.11 -0.97 -15.22
C LEU A 86 0.73 -0.61 -15.79
N ALA A 87 0.47 -0.97 -17.05
CA ALA A 87 -0.79 -0.71 -17.73
C ALA A 87 -1.96 -1.37 -16.97
N ARG A 88 -1.77 -2.59 -16.49
CA ARG A 88 -2.77 -3.32 -15.71
C ARG A 88 -3.07 -2.64 -14.39
N VAL A 89 -2.05 -2.26 -13.61
CA VAL A 89 -2.23 -1.60 -12.31
C VAL A 89 -2.92 -0.24 -12.48
N VAL A 90 -2.50 0.56 -13.45
CA VAL A 90 -3.14 1.86 -13.77
C VAL A 90 -4.58 1.66 -14.19
N PHE A 91 -4.86 0.63 -15.01
CA PHE A 91 -6.21 0.30 -15.44
C PHE A 91 -7.10 -0.17 -14.30
N GLU A 92 -6.66 -1.13 -13.49
CA GLU A 92 -7.44 -1.70 -12.38
C GLU A 92 -7.86 -0.61 -11.40
N SER A 93 -6.99 0.34 -11.15
CA SER A 93 -7.28 1.47 -10.30
C SER A 93 -8.33 2.44 -10.89
N ASN A 94 -8.38 2.61 -12.21
CA ASN A 94 -9.37 3.44 -12.90
C ASN A 94 -10.70 2.71 -13.13
N ALA A 95 -10.63 1.42 -13.45
CA ALA A 95 -11.80 0.58 -13.75
C ALA A 95 -12.70 0.37 -12.53
N ALA A 96 -12.18 0.39 -11.31
CA ALA A 96 -12.99 0.25 -10.10
C ALA A 96 -14.05 1.36 -9.94
N VAL A 97 -13.79 2.55 -10.49
CA VAL A 97 -14.79 3.66 -10.55
C VAL A 97 -15.79 3.43 -11.68
N ALA A 98 -15.32 2.94 -12.83
CA ALA A 98 -16.13 2.73 -14.02
C ALA A 98 -17.08 1.52 -13.91
N THR A 99 -16.66 0.44 -13.23
CA THR A 99 -17.48 -0.76 -13.04
C THR A 99 -18.71 -0.55 -12.15
N ARG A 100 -18.63 0.38 -11.19
CA ARG A 100 -19.77 0.75 -10.35
C ARG A 100 -20.93 1.38 -11.14
N ARG A 101 -20.65 2.01 -12.28
CA ARG A 101 -21.64 2.67 -13.15
C ARG A 101 -22.19 1.79 -14.27
N GLY A 102 -21.61 0.61 -14.53
CA GLY A 102 -22.03 -0.30 -15.60
C GLY A 102 -21.83 0.24 -17.02
N ASP A 103 -21.19 1.40 -17.18
CA ASP A 103 -21.02 2.10 -18.45
C ASP A 103 -19.81 1.55 -19.23
N ALA A 104 -20.07 0.92 -20.37
CA ALA A 104 -19.06 0.36 -21.25
C ALA A 104 -18.07 1.44 -21.76
N TRP A 105 -18.55 2.64 -22.04
CA TRP A 105 -17.72 3.76 -22.49
C TRP A 105 -16.77 4.25 -21.41
N ALA A 106 -17.18 4.25 -20.14
CA ALA A 106 -16.31 4.57 -19.02
C ALA A 106 -15.18 3.53 -18.87
N GLN A 107 -15.46 2.26 -19.11
CA GLN A 107 -14.46 1.17 -19.08
C GLN A 107 -13.44 1.32 -20.22
N ILE A 108 -13.89 1.61 -21.44
CA ILE A 108 -13.00 1.85 -22.59
C ILE A 108 -12.10 3.08 -22.34
N ARG A 109 -12.67 4.18 -21.86
CA ARG A 109 -11.88 5.37 -21.51
C ARG A 109 -10.86 5.10 -20.41
N ALA A 110 -11.21 4.29 -19.42
CA ALA A 110 -10.28 3.90 -18.36
C ALA A 110 -9.13 3.01 -18.87
N ALA A 111 -9.36 2.23 -19.93
CA ALA A 111 -8.36 1.37 -20.55
C ALA A 111 -7.43 2.11 -21.52
N LEU A 112 -7.89 3.23 -22.10
CA LEU A 112 -7.16 3.92 -23.18
C LEU A 112 -5.80 4.47 -22.70
N LEU A 113 -5.77 5.19 -21.59
CA LEU A 113 -4.52 5.76 -21.06
C LEU A 113 -3.50 4.69 -20.68
N PRO A 114 -3.84 3.62 -19.92
CA PRO A 114 -2.91 2.53 -19.64
C PRO A 114 -2.40 1.82 -20.89
N ALA A 115 -3.26 1.62 -21.90
CA ALA A 115 -2.86 1.01 -23.17
C ALA A 115 -1.86 1.90 -23.92
N LEU A 116 -2.12 3.20 -24.03
CA LEU A 116 -1.20 4.18 -24.66
C LEU A 116 0.14 4.23 -23.94
N LEU A 117 0.14 4.26 -22.61
CA LEU A 117 1.37 4.26 -21.80
C LEU A 117 2.17 2.97 -22.02
N GLY A 118 1.51 1.81 -21.99
CA GLY A 118 2.14 0.52 -22.18
C GLY A 118 2.75 0.36 -23.57
N VAL A 119 1.98 0.64 -24.60
CA VAL A 119 2.46 0.59 -26.02
C VAL A 119 3.57 1.61 -26.25
N GLY A 120 3.40 2.85 -25.75
CA GLY A 120 4.38 3.92 -25.88
C GLY A 120 5.73 3.57 -25.23
N LEU A 121 5.71 2.94 -24.05
CA LEU A 121 6.93 2.51 -23.36
C LEU A 121 7.68 1.44 -24.14
N VAL A 122 6.98 0.43 -24.67
CA VAL A 122 7.58 -0.63 -25.49
C VAL A 122 8.10 -0.07 -26.82
N ALA A 123 7.34 0.81 -27.47
CA ALA A 123 7.76 1.46 -28.71
C ALA A 123 9.01 2.32 -28.49
N LEU A 124 9.03 3.13 -27.42
CA LEU A 124 10.19 3.98 -27.09
C LEU A 124 11.44 3.14 -26.81
N THR A 125 11.33 2.11 -26.00
CA THR A 125 12.45 1.21 -25.69
C THR A 125 12.96 0.49 -26.94
N GLY A 126 12.04 0.07 -27.82
CA GLY A 126 12.41 -0.58 -29.09
C GLY A 126 13.10 0.39 -30.06
N ILE A 127 12.62 1.64 -30.17
CA ILE A 127 13.27 2.68 -30.98
C ILE A 127 14.67 2.99 -30.45
N LEU A 128 14.81 3.18 -29.13
CA LEU A 128 16.10 3.45 -28.49
C LEU A 128 17.09 2.29 -28.66
N ALA A 129 16.57 1.06 -28.75
CA ALA A 129 17.35 -0.13 -29.01
C ALA A 129 17.62 -0.41 -30.52
N GLY A 130 17.12 0.44 -31.41
CA GLY A 130 17.31 0.29 -32.86
C GLY A 130 16.46 -0.80 -33.50
N ALA A 131 15.31 -1.14 -32.92
CA ALA A 131 14.45 -2.25 -33.37
C ALA A 131 13.59 -1.94 -34.62
N GLY A 132 13.69 -0.78 -35.24
CA GLY A 132 12.95 -0.45 -36.47
C GLY A 132 11.43 -0.46 -36.33
N ILE A 133 10.88 -0.08 -35.19
CA ILE A 133 9.45 -0.15 -34.87
C ILE A 133 8.64 0.77 -35.81
N SER A 134 7.62 0.19 -36.46
CA SER A 134 6.74 0.91 -37.36
C SER A 134 5.57 1.59 -36.62
N LEU A 135 5.15 2.77 -37.12
CA LEU A 135 3.98 3.48 -36.60
C LEU A 135 2.71 2.62 -36.74
N ALA A 136 2.61 1.83 -37.80
CA ALA A 136 1.49 0.93 -38.03
C ALA A 136 1.38 -0.16 -36.94
N GLY A 137 2.52 -0.75 -36.53
CA GLY A 137 2.56 -1.73 -35.44
C GLY A 137 2.13 -1.11 -34.10
N VAL A 138 2.56 0.11 -33.82
CA VAL A 138 2.14 0.86 -32.63
C VAL A 138 0.63 1.15 -32.67
N ALA A 139 0.12 1.63 -33.80
CA ALA A 139 -1.30 1.94 -33.98
C ALA A 139 -2.21 0.70 -33.86
N ALA A 140 -1.77 -0.47 -34.32
CA ALA A 140 -2.52 -1.71 -34.22
C ALA A 140 -2.57 -2.28 -32.79
N SER A 141 -1.51 -2.08 -32.02
CA SER A 141 -1.43 -2.63 -30.64
C SER A 141 -2.26 -1.86 -29.61
N VAL A 142 -2.54 -0.57 -29.81
CA VAL A 142 -3.36 0.23 -28.89
C VAL A 142 -4.79 -0.31 -28.75
N PRO A 143 -5.59 -0.46 -29.82
CA PRO A 143 -6.97 -0.97 -29.70
C PRO A 143 -7.01 -2.40 -29.15
N LEU A 144 -6.02 -3.23 -29.48
CA LEU A 144 -5.91 -4.58 -28.97
C LEU A 144 -5.66 -4.59 -27.45
N ALA A 145 -4.73 -3.75 -26.97
CA ALA A 145 -4.47 -3.59 -25.53
C ALA A 145 -5.70 -3.03 -24.77
N VAL A 146 -6.43 -2.08 -25.36
CA VAL A 146 -7.69 -1.57 -24.81
C VAL A 146 -8.73 -2.70 -24.72
N GLY A 147 -8.84 -3.54 -25.76
CA GLY A 147 -9.74 -4.70 -25.77
C GLY A 147 -9.42 -5.68 -24.65
N VAL A 148 -8.15 -6.09 -24.53
CA VAL A 148 -7.69 -7.02 -23.47
C VAL A 148 -7.97 -6.47 -22.08
N LEU A 149 -7.64 -5.21 -21.84
CA LEU A 149 -7.89 -4.55 -20.53
C LEU A 149 -9.40 -4.47 -20.23
N THR A 150 -10.22 -4.16 -21.22
CA THR A 150 -11.68 -4.07 -21.06
C THR A 150 -12.31 -5.43 -20.74
N VAL A 151 -11.88 -6.49 -21.44
CA VAL A 151 -12.31 -7.87 -21.15
C VAL A 151 -11.88 -8.28 -19.74
N ALA A 152 -10.62 -8.01 -19.37
CA ALA A 152 -10.12 -8.27 -18.02
C ALA A 152 -10.98 -7.59 -16.94
N ALA A 153 -11.38 -6.32 -17.16
CA ALA A 153 -12.27 -5.62 -16.22
C ALA A 153 -13.63 -6.25 -16.09
N ARG A 154 -14.23 -6.67 -17.22
CA ARG A 154 -15.55 -7.31 -17.22
C ARG A 154 -15.53 -8.65 -16.49
N LEU A 155 -14.53 -9.50 -16.76
CA LEU A 155 -14.36 -10.78 -16.09
C LEU A 155 -14.16 -10.59 -14.57
N ARG A 156 -13.35 -9.60 -14.18
CA ARG A 156 -13.17 -9.27 -12.78
C ARG A 156 -14.43 -8.70 -12.13
N GLY A 157 -15.19 -7.87 -12.84
CA GLY A 157 -16.49 -7.38 -12.39
C GLY A 157 -17.50 -8.49 -12.15
N LEU A 158 -17.52 -9.53 -13.00
CA LEU A 158 -18.32 -10.73 -12.81
C LEU A 158 -17.84 -11.53 -11.59
N GLU A 159 -16.53 -11.75 -11.46
CA GLU A 159 -15.94 -12.44 -10.30
C GLU A 159 -16.27 -11.73 -8.98
N LEU A 160 -16.14 -10.40 -8.94
CA LEU A 160 -16.50 -9.60 -7.76
C LEU A 160 -18.00 -9.68 -7.46
N ARG A 161 -18.88 -9.69 -8.46
CA ARG A 161 -20.34 -9.84 -8.25
C ARG A 161 -20.69 -11.22 -7.72
N VAL A 162 -20.05 -12.27 -8.22
CA VAL A 162 -20.22 -13.64 -7.71
C VAL A 162 -19.71 -13.76 -6.27
N ARG A 163 -18.63 -13.05 -5.93
CA ARG A 163 -18.08 -13.02 -4.56
C ARG A 163 -18.82 -12.09 -3.61
N ALA A 164 -19.42 -11.00 -4.10
CA ALA A 164 -20.05 -9.96 -3.25
C ALA A 164 -21.29 -10.44 -2.47
N GLY A 165 -21.92 -11.54 -2.90
CA GLY A 165 -23.00 -12.16 -2.14
C GLY A 165 -22.55 -13.17 -1.09
N ALA A 166 -21.25 -13.48 -0.96
CA ALA A 166 -20.81 -14.74 -0.39
C ALA A 166 -19.93 -14.63 0.87
N ARG A 167 -19.50 -13.44 1.30
CA ARG A 167 -18.56 -13.33 2.44
C ARG A 167 -19.29 -13.06 3.74
N ARG A 168 -19.88 -14.13 4.27
CA ARG A 168 -20.50 -14.11 5.59
C ARG A 168 -19.47 -14.60 6.62
N VAL A 169 -19.00 -13.70 7.46
CA VAL A 169 -17.93 -13.94 8.42
C VAL A 169 -18.52 -14.16 9.80
N TYR A 170 -18.19 -15.27 10.43
CA TYR A 170 -18.36 -15.50 11.86
C TYR A 170 -17.03 -15.25 12.54
N PHE A 171 -17.01 -14.43 13.58
CA PHE A 171 -15.79 -14.06 14.27
C PHE A 171 -15.73 -14.69 15.66
N VAL A 172 -14.55 -15.18 16.08
CA VAL A 172 -14.28 -15.70 17.42
C VAL A 172 -13.10 -14.95 18.00
N GLY A 173 -13.35 -14.16 19.04
CA GLY A 173 -12.32 -13.31 19.66
C GLY A 173 -12.93 -12.25 20.57
N SER A 174 -12.15 -11.23 20.95
CA SER A 174 -12.62 -10.18 21.85
C SER A 174 -13.56 -9.17 21.16
N PRO A 175 -14.40 -8.45 21.92
CA PRO A 175 -15.27 -7.41 21.39
C PRO A 175 -14.49 -6.26 20.71
N GLU A 176 -13.29 -5.94 21.20
CA GLU A 176 -12.44 -4.90 20.63
C GLU A 176 -11.96 -5.30 19.22
N GLN A 177 -11.50 -6.54 19.06
CA GLN A 177 -11.09 -7.09 17.77
C GLN A 177 -12.27 -7.14 16.79
N LEU A 178 -13.47 -7.50 17.27
CA LEU A 178 -14.70 -7.44 16.47
C LEU A 178 -14.99 -6.02 16.00
N ALA A 179 -14.85 -5.02 16.86
CA ALA A 179 -15.12 -3.63 16.53
C ALA A 179 -14.16 -3.14 15.40
N GLU A 180 -12.87 -3.47 15.50
CA GLU A 180 -11.89 -3.15 14.45
C GLU A 180 -12.24 -3.86 13.13
N LEU A 181 -12.53 -5.16 13.18
CA LEU A 181 -12.94 -5.93 12.02
C LEU A 181 -14.23 -5.38 11.37
N ALA A 182 -15.19 -4.93 12.19
CA ALA A 182 -16.44 -4.35 11.72
C ALA A 182 -16.23 -3.03 10.98
N VAL A 183 -15.26 -2.20 11.40
CA VAL A 183 -14.89 -0.97 10.69
C VAL A 183 -14.35 -1.31 9.30
N GLU A 184 -13.43 -2.28 9.22
CA GLU A 184 -12.84 -2.69 7.95
C GLU A 184 -13.86 -3.36 7.01
N ALA A 185 -14.74 -4.21 7.56
CA ALA A 185 -15.83 -4.84 6.81
C ALA A 185 -16.78 -3.80 6.19
N ARG A 186 -17.14 -2.75 6.96
CA ARG A 186 -17.97 -1.63 6.47
C ARG A 186 -17.28 -0.81 5.40
N ARG A 187 -15.99 -0.50 5.56
CA ARG A 187 -15.19 0.22 4.56
C ARG A 187 -15.17 -0.53 3.22
N ARG A 188 -15.10 -1.84 3.29
CA ARG A 188 -15.03 -2.70 2.10
C ARG A 188 -16.38 -2.90 1.42
N GLY A 189 -17.45 -3.09 2.19
CA GLY A 189 -18.84 -3.19 1.72
C GLY A 189 -19.20 -4.49 0.99
N ASP A 190 -18.30 -5.49 0.91
CA ASP A 190 -18.50 -6.81 0.32
C ASP A 190 -18.47 -7.95 1.36
N MET A 191 -18.48 -7.58 2.64
CA MET A 191 -18.36 -8.49 3.77
C MET A 191 -19.47 -8.24 4.78
N GLN A 192 -20.07 -9.31 5.30
CA GLN A 192 -21.10 -9.27 6.32
C GLN A 192 -20.66 -10.07 7.54
N LEU A 193 -20.61 -9.43 8.71
CA LEU A 193 -20.45 -10.11 9.98
C LEU A 193 -21.80 -10.71 10.36
N VAL A 194 -21.84 -12.04 10.54
CA VAL A 194 -23.09 -12.81 10.77
C VAL A 194 -23.18 -13.45 12.14
N GLY A 195 -22.11 -13.39 12.92
CA GLY A 195 -22.06 -13.88 14.30
C GLY A 195 -20.72 -13.58 14.95
N HIS A 196 -20.71 -13.66 16.28
CA HIS A 196 -19.55 -13.45 17.13
C HIS A 196 -19.60 -14.35 18.36
N LEU A 197 -18.49 -14.99 18.67
CA LEU A 197 -18.27 -15.65 19.95
C LEU A 197 -17.21 -14.85 20.72
N ASP A 198 -17.62 -14.29 21.83
CA ASP A 198 -16.74 -13.60 22.78
C ASP A 198 -16.06 -14.60 23.71
N LEU A 199 -14.74 -14.64 23.67
CA LEU A 199 -13.94 -15.54 24.50
C LEU A 199 -13.71 -14.99 25.92
N ASP A 200 -13.86 -13.69 26.12
CA ASP A 200 -13.53 -12.98 27.36
C ASP A 200 -14.77 -12.68 28.21
N SER A 201 -15.97 -13.01 27.72
CA SER A 201 -17.25 -12.61 28.33
C SER A 201 -17.54 -13.15 29.73
N GLY A 202 -16.79 -14.14 30.22
CA GLY A 202 -17.07 -14.80 31.50
C GLY A 202 -18.41 -15.55 31.54
N VAL A 203 -19.18 -15.54 30.47
CA VAL A 203 -20.45 -16.26 30.30
C VAL A 203 -20.14 -17.74 30.03
N ALA A 204 -20.99 -18.63 30.58
CA ALA A 204 -20.87 -20.04 30.30
C ALA A 204 -20.86 -20.30 28.79
N ARG A 205 -19.80 -20.93 28.32
CA ARG A 205 -19.61 -21.23 26.90
C ARG A 205 -20.67 -22.21 26.41
N PRO A 206 -21.17 -22.06 25.19
CA PRO A 206 -22.02 -23.06 24.58
C PRO A 206 -21.25 -24.37 24.43
N THR A 207 -21.94 -25.49 24.56
CA THR A 207 -21.33 -26.80 24.25
C THR A 207 -20.88 -26.85 22.79
N ASN A 208 -19.92 -27.70 22.46
CA ASN A 208 -19.40 -27.85 21.09
C ASN A 208 -20.51 -28.08 20.07
N GLY A 209 -21.53 -28.85 20.41
CA GLY A 209 -22.70 -29.03 19.54
C GLY A 209 -23.52 -27.77 19.33
N ALA A 210 -23.76 -26.99 20.39
CA ALA A 210 -24.50 -25.75 20.31
C ALA A 210 -23.73 -24.67 19.52
N LEU A 211 -22.43 -24.58 19.72
CA LEU A 211 -21.53 -23.68 18.96
C LEU A 211 -21.50 -24.04 17.46
N MET A 212 -21.39 -25.34 17.17
CA MET A 212 -21.45 -25.85 15.81
C MET A 212 -22.77 -25.45 15.14
N ASP A 213 -23.90 -25.71 15.80
CA ASP A 213 -25.22 -25.41 15.29
C ASP A 213 -25.44 -23.90 15.09
N GLU A 214 -24.90 -23.06 15.96
CA GLU A 214 -24.95 -21.61 15.81
C GLU A 214 -24.17 -21.14 14.58
N MET A 215 -22.92 -21.59 14.45
CA MET A 215 -22.09 -21.26 13.29
C MET A 215 -22.69 -21.76 11.97
N LEU A 216 -23.32 -22.92 11.95
CA LEU A 216 -24.00 -23.42 10.76
C LEU A 216 -25.28 -22.61 10.45
N ARG A 217 -26.10 -22.30 11.47
CA ARG A 217 -27.31 -21.49 11.31
C ARG A 217 -27.03 -20.05 10.89
N SER A 218 -25.89 -19.48 11.31
CA SER A 218 -25.46 -18.15 10.87
C SER A 218 -25.23 -18.06 9.37
N GLY A 219 -25.04 -19.21 8.71
CA GLY A 219 -24.73 -19.30 7.28
C GLY A 219 -23.35 -18.71 6.95
N ALA A 220 -22.43 -18.67 7.92
CA ALA A 220 -21.07 -18.20 7.71
C ALA A 220 -20.36 -18.99 6.61
N THR A 221 -19.68 -18.31 5.71
CA THR A 221 -18.83 -18.93 4.68
C THR A 221 -17.38 -18.95 5.11
N VAL A 222 -17.00 -18.06 6.03
CA VAL A 222 -15.67 -17.95 6.63
C VAL A 222 -15.83 -17.82 8.14
N VAL A 223 -15.06 -18.59 8.90
CA VAL A 223 -14.89 -18.41 10.34
C VAL A 223 -13.50 -17.85 10.59
N VAL A 224 -13.44 -16.74 11.31
CA VAL A 224 -12.21 -16.03 11.61
C VAL A 224 -11.93 -16.17 13.11
N LEU A 225 -10.77 -16.73 13.44
CA LEU A 225 -10.32 -16.99 14.79
C LEU A 225 -9.24 -15.98 15.19
N ALA A 226 -9.43 -15.27 16.30
CA ALA A 226 -8.35 -14.53 16.94
C ALA A 226 -7.25 -15.47 17.44
N SER A 227 -6.04 -14.98 17.64
CA SER A 227 -4.91 -15.80 18.12
C SER A 227 -5.21 -16.47 19.47
N ALA A 228 -5.98 -15.83 20.35
CA ALA A 228 -6.43 -16.44 21.61
C ALA A 228 -7.35 -17.65 21.38
N ALA A 229 -8.18 -17.63 20.34
CA ALA A 229 -9.13 -18.69 20.02
C ALA A 229 -8.45 -20.01 19.59
N ILE A 230 -7.20 -19.93 19.10
CA ILE A 230 -6.44 -21.12 18.66
C ILE A 230 -5.98 -21.97 19.85
N HIS A 231 -5.91 -21.38 21.03
CA HIS A 231 -5.53 -22.07 22.26
C HIS A 231 -6.72 -22.74 22.99
N ASP A 232 -7.94 -22.56 22.46
CA ASP A 232 -9.16 -23.14 22.98
C ASP A 232 -9.47 -24.44 22.24
N GLU A 233 -9.34 -25.59 22.94
CA GLU A 233 -9.52 -26.90 22.32
C GLU A 233 -10.92 -27.11 21.75
N ASP A 234 -11.96 -26.60 22.42
CA ASP A 234 -13.34 -26.72 21.98
C ASP A 234 -13.61 -25.92 20.71
N VAL A 235 -13.12 -24.68 20.64
CA VAL A 235 -13.22 -23.83 19.45
C VAL A 235 -12.46 -24.46 18.28
N VAL A 236 -11.26 -24.99 18.52
CA VAL A 236 -10.45 -25.64 17.48
C VAL A 236 -11.11 -26.91 16.98
N ALA A 237 -11.72 -27.72 17.87
CA ALA A 237 -12.45 -28.92 17.48
C ALA A 237 -13.64 -28.60 16.57
N VAL A 238 -14.46 -27.59 16.95
CA VAL A 238 -15.60 -27.11 16.15
C VAL A 238 -15.12 -26.53 14.81
N ALA A 239 -14.07 -25.70 14.82
CA ALA A 239 -13.50 -25.13 13.61
C ALA A 239 -12.98 -26.20 12.64
N SER A 240 -12.32 -27.24 13.17
CA SER A 240 -11.81 -28.36 12.40
C SER A 240 -12.94 -29.12 11.69
N GLU A 241 -14.04 -29.40 12.41
CA GLU A 241 -15.21 -30.05 11.83
C GLU A 241 -15.90 -29.18 10.77
N LEU A 242 -16.01 -27.87 10.99
CA LEU A 242 -16.52 -26.92 10.01
C LEU A 242 -15.65 -26.89 8.74
N ASN A 243 -14.33 -27.00 8.90
CA ASN A 243 -13.40 -27.06 7.77
C ASN A 243 -13.63 -28.32 6.92
N VAL A 244 -13.82 -29.47 7.57
CA VAL A 244 -14.19 -30.73 6.87
C VAL A 244 -15.51 -30.59 6.12
N ARG A 245 -16.45 -29.82 6.65
CA ARG A 245 -17.74 -29.50 6.00
C ARG A 245 -17.63 -28.39 4.93
N GLY A 246 -16.39 -27.99 4.55
CA GLY A 246 -16.13 -27.03 3.47
C GLY A 246 -16.25 -25.56 3.86
N ARG A 247 -16.32 -25.23 5.15
CA ARG A 247 -16.23 -23.83 5.63
C ARG A 247 -14.77 -23.40 5.68
N ARG A 248 -14.49 -22.17 5.30
CA ARG A 248 -13.13 -21.62 5.33
C ARG A 248 -12.82 -21.16 6.75
N ILE A 249 -11.74 -21.68 7.33
CA ILE A 249 -11.24 -21.24 8.62
C ILE A 249 -10.00 -20.38 8.38
N ARG A 250 -9.93 -19.22 9.05
CA ARG A 250 -8.79 -18.29 8.97
C ARG A 250 -8.44 -17.77 10.35
N VAL A 251 -7.16 -17.61 10.60
CA VAL A 251 -6.68 -16.81 11.73
C VAL A 251 -6.81 -15.33 11.37
N LEU A 252 -7.12 -14.50 12.36
CA LEU A 252 -7.39 -13.07 12.16
C LEU A 252 -6.24 -12.34 11.46
N SER A 253 -4.99 -12.63 11.83
CA SER A 253 -3.80 -12.06 11.18
C SER A 253 -3.75 -12.37 9.68
N HIS A 254 -3.90 -13.63 9.29
CA HIS A 254 -3.93 -14.04 7.88
C HIS A 254 -5.15 -13.49 7.15
N PHE A 255 -6.32 -13.42 7.81
CA PHE A 255 -7.52 -12.84 7.23
C PHE A 255 -7.34 -11.36 6.91
N TYR A 256 -6.71 -10.59 7.81
CA TYR A 256 -6.39 -9.19 7.56
C TYR A 256 -5.40 -9.02 6.40
N GLU A 257 -4.39 -9.85 6.31
CA GLU A 257 -3.43 -9.81 5.22
C GLU A 257 -4.07 -10.16 3.86
N GLU A 258 -4.88 -11.24 3.83
CA GLU A 258 -5.56 -11.68 2.62
C GLU A 258 -6.61 -10.68 2.12
N GLU A 259 -7.38 -10.09 3.04
CA GLU A 259 -8.54 -9.30 2.68
C GLU A 259 -8.26 -7.80 2.66
N PHE A 260 -7.42 -7.29 3.56
CA PHE A 260 -7.19 -5.86 3.72
C PHE A 260 -5.77 -5.43 3.35
N ALA A 261 -4.86 -6.37 3.13
CA ALA A 261 -3.42 -6.12 2.92
C ALA A 261 -2.82 -5.23 4.03
N LYS A 262 -3.18 -5.56 5.27
CA LYS A 262 -2.77 -4.95 6.52
C LYS A 262 -2.38 -6.02 7.52
N VAL A 263 -1.66 -5.64 8.57
CA VAL A 263 -1.39 -6.48 9.74
C VAL A 263 -2.17 -5.91 10.93
N PRO A 264 -3.06 -6.67 11.58
CA PRO A 264 -3.80 -6.17 12.74
C PRO A 264 -2.87 -6.01 13.93
N LEU A 265 -2.76 -4.79 14.48
CA LEU A 265 -1.82 -4.50 15.58
C LEU A 265 -2.19 -5.24 16.87
N MET A 266 -3.47 -5.51 17.10
CA MET A 266 -3.96 -6.22 18.29
C MET A 266 -3.56 -7.71 18.33
N GLU A 267 -3.16 -8.27 17.19
CA GLU A 267 -2.68 -9.66 17.08
C GLU A 267 -1.16 -9.77 17.20
N LEU A 268 -0.45 -8.64 17.30
CA LEU A 268 1.00 -8.63 17.41
C LEU A 268 1.43 -9.12 18.79
N ASN A 269 2.20 -10.18 18.79
CA ASN A 269 2.84 -10.72 19.98
C ASN A 269 4.20 -11.31 19.61
N ALA A 270 4.98 -11.73 20.59
CA ALA A 270 6.30 -12.31 20.35
C ALA A 270 6.24 -13.56 19.45
N ALA A 271 5.17 -14.36 19.53
CA ALA A 271 4.98 -15.53 18.68
C ALA A 271 4.76 -15.14 17.22
N TRP A 272 3.97 -14.08 16.95
CA TRP A 272 3.80 -13.56 15.60
C TRP A 272 5.14 -13.16 14.98
N PHE A 273 5.99 -12.45 15.75
CA PHE A 273 7.32 -12.07 15.26
C PHE A 273 8.25 -13.26 15.06
N LEU A 274 8.10 -14.31 15.87
CA LEU A 274 8.93 -15.50 15.75
C LEU A 274 8.52 -16.40 14.57
N PHE A 275 7.24 -16.59 14.36
CA PHE A 275 6.72 -17.56 13.39
C PHE A 275 6.33 -16.90 12.05
N ASP A 276 5.57 -15.81 12.08
CA ASP A 276 5.08 -15.16 10.86
C ASP A 276 6.13 -14.26 10.20
N VAL A 277 7.04 -13.68 10.98
CA VAL A 277 8.06 -12.75 10.51
C VAL A 277 9.40 -13.42 10.26
N ALA A 278 9.71 -14.51 10.96
CA ALA A 278 10.94 -15.28 10.71
C ALA A 278 10.99 -15.84 9.28
N GLU A 279 9.84 -16.08 8.68
CA GLU A 279 9.69 -16.42 7.26
C GLU A 279 9.92 -15.24 6.29
N ILE A 280 10.29 -14.04 6.76
CA ILE A 280 10.75 -12.96 5.88
C ILE A 280 12.10 -13.38 5.26
N HIS A 281 12.03 -14.41 4.50
CA HIS A 281 13.07 -14.76 3.56
C HIS A 281 12.80 -14.04 2.24
N SER A 282 12.92 -12.69 2.28
CA SER A 282 13.24 -12.09 0.99
C SER A 282 14.59 -12.67 0.58
N PRO A 283 14.65 -13.45 -0.49
CA PRO A 283 15.91 -14.08 -0.89
C PRO A 283 16.99 -13.00 -0.93
N ARG A 284 18.19 -13.26 -0.42
CA ARG A 284 19.32 -12.31 -0.54
C ARG A 284 19.43 -11.75 -1.96
N ALA A 285 19.12 -12.58 -2.96
CA ALA A 285 19.00 -12.21 -4.35
C ALA A 285 17.99 -11.05 -4.60
N TYR A 286 16.80 -11.08 -3.99
CA TYR A 286 15.84 -9.98 -4.13
C TYR A 286 16.42 -8.67 -3.62
N GLY A 287 17.04 -8.66 -2.45
CA GLY A 287 17.64 -7.45 -1.88
C GLY A 287 18.74 -6.84 -2.77
N VAL A 288 19.55 -7.68 -3.41
CA VAL A 288 20.59 -7.25 -4.36
C VAL A 288 19.96 -6.73 -5.65
N VAL A 289 19.03 -7.48 -6.25
CA VAL A 289 18.35 -7.09 -7.48
C VAL A 289 17.56 -5.79 -7.28
N LYS A 290 16.77 -5.72 -6.20
CA LYS A 290 16.05 -4.50 -5.83
C LYS A 290 17.01 -3.31 -5.75
N ARG A 291 18.10 -3.45 -5.02
CA ARG A 291 19.09 -2.38 -4.83
C ARG A 291 19.72 -1.92 -6.15
N ALA A 292 20.11 -2.85 -7.00
CA ALA A 292 20.68 -2.52 -8.32
C ALA A 292 19.66 -1.79 -9.20
N ALA A 293 18.44 -2.34 -9.31
CA ALA A 293 17.36 -1.76 -10.11
C ALA A 293 16.97 -0.35 -9.62
N GLU A 294 16.80 -0.17 -8.31
CA GLU A 294 16.46 1.13 -7.71
C GLU A 294 17.57 2.17 -7.94
N THR A 295 18.83 1.77 -7.80
CA THR A 295 19.98 2.66 -8.04
C THR A 295 20.04 3.11 -9.50
N MET A 296 19.89 2.17 -10.43
CA MET A 296 19.90 2.46 -11.87
C MET A 296 18.72 3.38 -12.25
N PHE A 297 17.52 3.06 -11.76
CA PHE A 297 16.33 3.87 -12.02
C PHE A 297 16.44 5.28 -11.44
N ALA A 298 16.89 5.40 -10.18
CA ALA A 298 17.08 6.70 -9.54
C ALA A 298 18.16 7.54 -10.23
N ALA A 299 19.28 6.93 -10.66
CA ALA A 299 20.33 7.61 -11.42
C ALA A 299 19.82 8.09 -12.79
N ALA A 300 19.09 7.24 -13.52
CA ALA A 300 18.49 7.60 -14.80
C ALA A 300 17.49 8.75 -14.65
N LEU A 301 16.62 8.70 -13.62
CA LEU A 301 15.65 9.74 -13.35
C LEU A 301 16.31 11.06 -12.91
N LEU A 302 17.40 11.01 -12.13
CA LEU A 302 18.20 12.19 -11.79
C LEU A 302 18.81 12.82 -13.05
N LEU A 303 19.37 12.02 -13.95
CA LEU A 303 19.93 12.51 -15.21
C LEU A 303 18.85 13.16 -16.08
N LEU A 304 17.70 12.52 -16.20
CA LEU A 304 16.56 13.04 -16.96
C LEU A 304 16.03 14.36 -16.39
N THR A 305 15.97 14.47 -15.05
CA THR A 305 15.44 15.65 -14.36
C THR A 305 16.52 16.71 -14.06
N ALA A 306 17.79 16.44 -14.36
CA ALA A 306 18.90 17.37 -14.13
C ALA A 306 18.68 18.78 -14.72
N PRO A 307 18.11 18.95 -15.94
CA PRO A 307 17.82 20.26 -16.48
C PRO A 307 16.75 21.04 -15.70
N LEU A 308 15.85 20.36 -14.98
CA LEU A 308 14.80 21.00 -14.17
C LEU A 308 15.34 21.54 -12.84
N ILE A 309 16.43 20.97 -12.33
CA ILE A 309 16.99 21.34 -11.02
C ILE A 309 17.34 22.84 -10.95
N PRO A 310 18.10 23.43 -11.88
CA PRO A 310 18.40 24.86 -11.85
C PRO A 310 17.15 25.73 -12.02
N VAL A 311 16.19 25.32 -12.85
CA VAL A 311 14.93 26.05 -13.03
C VAL A 311 14.14 26.11 -11.73
N ILE A 312 14.01 24.97 -11.03
CA ILE A 312 13.35 24.88 -9.72
C ILE A 312 14.12 25.73 -8.69
N ALA A 313 15.46 25.68 -8.69
CA ALA A 313 16.28 26.44 -7.77
C ALA A 313 16.08 27.96 -7.95
N ILE A 314 16.07 28.44 -9.18
CA ILE A 314 15.79 29.85 -9.51
C ILE A 314 14.38 30.22 -9.08
N ALA A 315 13.37 29.41 -9.39
CA ALA A 315 11.99 29.67 -9.00
C ALA A 315 11.83 29.82 -7.48
N ILE A 316 12.49 28.95 -6.70
CA ILE A 316 12.48 29.04 -5.23
C ILE A 316 13.16 30.34 -4.76
N ARG A 317 14.29 30.70 -5.34
CA ARG A 317 15.03 31.93 -4.94
C ARG A 317 14.24 33.19 -5.25
N VAL A 318 13.66 33.28 -6.44
CA VAL A 318 12.84 34.44 -6.87
C VAL A 318 11.56 34.55 -6.03
N SER A 319 10.99 33.43 -5.60
CA SER A 319 9.77 33.43 -4.76
C SER A 319 10.02 33.87 -3.30
N GLY A 320 11.26 34.14 -2.90
CA GLY A 320 11.57 34.57 -1.52
C GLY A 320 11.31 33.53 -0.44
N ILE A 321 11.24 32.24 -0.82
CA ILE A 321 10.97 31.12 0.13
C ILE A 321 12.16 30.88 1.07
N GLY A 322 13.36 31.32 0.68
CA GLY A 322 14.61 31.15 1.45
C GLY A 322 15.62 30.24 0.75
N PRO A 323 16.47 29.50 1.49
CA PRO A 323 17.43 28.56 0.88
C PRO A 323 16.76 27.50 0.03
N VAL A 324 17.37 27.18 -1.13
CA VAL A 324 16.78 26.24 -2.15
C VAL A 324 16.51 24.86 -1.56
N LEU A 325 17.44 24.35 -0.74
CA LEU A 325 17.33 23.03 -0.16
C LEU A 325 16.87 23.11 1.31
N PHE A 326 16.02 22.19 1.66
CA PHE A 326 15.62 21.89 3.04
C PHE A 326 16.17 20.52 3.42
N ARG A 327 16.80 20.44 4.59
CA ARG A 327 17.37 19.22 5.14
C ARG A 327 16.74 18.91 6.48
N GLN A 328 16.36 17.64 6.69
CA GLN A 328 15.74 17.20 7.92
C GLN A 328 16.27 15.83 8.33
N GLU A 329 16.55 15.67 9.62
CA GLU A 329 16.95 14.37 10.15
C GLU A 329 15.78 13.42 10.18
N ARG A 330 16.03 12.17 9.78
CA ARG A 330 15.06 11.08 9.71
C ARG A 330 15.69 9.78 10.21
N VAL A 331 14.83 8.87 10.67
CA VAL A 331 15.24 7.51 11.07
C VAL A 331 15.12 6.58 9.89
N GLY A 332 16.20 5.86 9.61
CA GLY A 332 16.33 4.91 8.51
C GLY A 332 16.35 3.47 8.97
N LYS A 333 16.97 2.62 8.11
CA LYS A 333 17.13 1.20 8.40
C LYS A 333 17.92 0.99 9.70
N ASP A 334 17.49 -0.01 10.49
CA ASP A 334 18.11 -0.39 11.76
C ASP A 334 18.24 0.77 12.76
N GLY A 335 17.31 1.75 12.68
CA GLY A 335 17.29 2.93 13.54
C GLY A 335 18.35 4.00 13.23
N GLN A 336 19.14 3.85 12.17
CA GLN A 336 20.19 4.79 11.82
C GLN A 336 19.62 6.13 11.37
N ARG A 337 20.11 7.22 11.94
CA ARG A 337 19.71 8.58 11.57
C ARG A 337 20.40 9.00 10.28
N PHE A 338 19.66 9.67 9.39
CA PHE A 338 20.20 10.24 8.16
C PHE A 338 19.53 11.58 7.85
N ARG A 339 20.20 12.42 7.06
CA ARG A 339 19.65 13.70 6.61
C ARG A 339 18.97 13.52 5.26
N LEU A 340 17.65 13.65 5.26
CA LEU A 340 16.80 13.69 4.07
C LEU A 340 16.89 15.10 3.47
N THR A 341 17.07 15.19 2.15
CA THR A 341 17.16 16.46 1.44
C THR A 341 15.98 16.62 0.49
N LYS A 342 15.33 17.79 0.49
CA LYS A 342 14.27 18.16 -0.47
C LYS A 342 14.37 19.61 -0.88
N PHE A 343 13.71 20.00 -1.95
CA PHE A 343 13.52 21.40 -2.27
C PHE A 343 12.63 22.07 -1.23
N ARG A 344 12.93 23.32 -0.90
CA ARG A 344 12.14 24.10 0.05
C ARG A 344 10.85 24.58 -0.63
N THR A 345 9.72 24.28 -0.01
CA THR A 345 8.38 24.64 -0.54
C THR A 345 7.61 25.56 0.39
N MET A 346 8.13 25.84 1.59
CA MET A 346 7.50 26.71 2.58
C MET A 346 8.53 27.75 3.08
N ARG A 347 8.07 28.94 3.41
CA ARG A 347 8.89 29.92 4.09
C ARG A 347 9.23 29.46 5.50
N GLN A 348 10.31 29.98 6.04
CA GLN A 348 10.71 29.70 7.41
C GLN A 348 10.11 30.82 8.28
N ASP A 349 8.86 30.64 8.69
CA ASP A 349 8.20 31.51 9.64
C ASP A 349 8.32 30.93 11.05
N PRO A 350 8.78 31.69 12.04
CA PRO A 350 8.81 31.27 13.43
C PRO A 350 7.44 30.91 14.01
N GLY A 351 6.35 31.42 13.44
CA GLY A 351 4.96 31.15 13.85
C GLY A 351 4.27 29.99 13.11
N GLY A 352 4.89 29.40 12.08
CA GLY A 352 4.37 28.21 11.37
C GLY A 352 3.07 28.40 10.59
N ARG A 353 2.63 29.64 10.35
CA ARG A 353 1.30 29.97 9.81
C ARG A 353 1.29 30.52 8.37
N GLU A 354 2.42 30.67 7.70
CA GLU A 354 2.41 31.18 6.34
C GLU A 354 1.84 30.18 5.32
N PRO A 355 0.96 30.64 4.42
CA PRO A 355 0.43 29.80 3.36
C PRO A 355 1.55 29.38 2.41
N VAL A 356 1.46 28.15 1.90
CA VAL A 356 2.42 27.61 0.94
C VAL A 356 2.40 28.49 -0.32
N PRO A 357 3.53 29.09 -0.73
CA PRO A 357 3.61 29.93 -1.90
C PRO A 357 3.21 29.18 -3.20
N PRO A 358 2.77 29.86 -4.25
CA PRO A 358 2.34 29.22 -5.51
C PRO A 358 3.38 28.23 -6.06
N VAL A 359 4.66 28.62 -6.09
CA VAL A 359 5.76 27.75 -6.51
C VAL A 359 5.83 26.49 -5.64
N GLY A 360 5.75 26.64 -4.31
CA GLY A 360 5.74 25.52 -3.38
C GLY A 360 4.57 24.59 -3.60
N ARG A 361 3.37 25.12 -3.89
CA ARG A 361 2.18 24.31 -4.21
C ARG A 361 2.37 23.48 -5.48
N ILE A 362 2.93 24.06 -6.53
CA ILE A 362 3.22 23.35 -7.79
C ILE A 362 4.23 22.23 -7.52
N LEU A 363 5.33 22.54 -6.85
CA LEU A 363 6.37 21.56 -6.55
C LEU A 363 5.80 20.36 -5.74
N ARG A 364 4.98 20.62 -4.73
CA ARG A 364 4.35 19.59 -3.92
C ARG A 364 3.32 18.77 -4.70
N ARG A 365 2.51 19.43 -5.54
CA ARG A 365 1.50 18.76 -6.36
C ARG A 365 2.10 17.67 -7.25
N PHE A 366 3.25 17.96 -7.87
CA PHE A 366 3.94 17.05 -8.78
C PHE A 366 5.12 16.30 -8.14
N ARG A 367 5.27 16.42 -6.82
CA ARG A 367 6.37 15.78 -6.06
C ARG A 367 7.78 16.20 -6.54
N PHE A 368 7.90 17.31 -7.24
CA PHE A 368 9.21 17.83 -7.68
C PHE A 368 10.08 18.27 -6.49
N ASP A 369 9.48 18.60 -5.37
CA ASP A 369 10.20 18.92 -4.14
C ASP A 369 11.00 17.71 -3.60
N GLU A 370 10.63 16.49 -3.96
CA GLU A 370 11.29 15.27 -3.52
C GLU A 370 12.40 14.79 -4.47
N LEU A 371 12.63 15.43 -5.65
CA LEU A 371 13.67 15.06 -6.60
C LEU A 371 15.08 14.92 -5.98
N PRO A 372 15.54 15.81 -5.04
CA PRO A 372 16.84 15.61 -4.41
C PRO A 372 16.98 14.32 -3.63
N GLN A 373 15.88 13.69 -3.20
CA GLN A 373 15.91 12.40 -2.46
C GLN A 373 16.33 11.23 -3.36
N LEU A 374 16.21 11.34 -4.68
CA LEU A 374 16.75 10.34 -5.61
C LEU A 374 18.26 10.14 -5.41
N TRP A 375 18.97 11.19 -5.00
CA TRP A 375 20.38 11.08 -4.63
C TRP A 375 20.59 10.26 -3.35
N ASP A 376 19.66 10.34 -2.40
CA ASP A 376 19.69 9.50 -1.20
C ASP A 376 19.37 8.03 -1.54
N VAL A 377 18.56 7.78 -2.59
CA VAL A 377 18.35 6.43 -3.14
C VAL A 377 19.66 5.93 -3.77
N VAL A 378 20.32 6.70 -4.62
CA VAL A 378 21.61 6.32 -5.24
C VAL A 378 22.66 6.00 -4.18
N ARG A 379 22.69 6.76 -3.08
CA ARG A 379 23.61 6.53 -1.95
C ARG A 379 23.22 5.35 -1.04
N GLY A 380 22.02 4.80 -1.18
CA GLY A 380 21.53 3.68 -0.37
C GLY A 380 20.98 4.03 1.00
N LYS A 381 20.78 5.31 1.29
CA LYS A 381 20.11 5.78 2.50
C LYS A 381 18.59 5.60 2.42
N LEU A 382 18.04 5.75 1.21
CA LEU A 382 16.66 5.48 0.86
C LEU A 382 16.53 4.32 -0.13
N SER A 383 15.35 3.76 -0.18
CA SER A 383 14.81 2.88 -1.22
C SER A 383 13.79 3.67 -2.05
N LEU A 384 13.47 3.26 -3.25
CA LEU A 384 12.30 3.80 -3.95
C LEU A 384 11.02 3.43 -3.21
N VAL A 385 10.93 2.16 -2.78
CA VAL A 385 9.75 1.62 -2.09
C VAL A 385 10.12 1.15 -0.69
N GLY A 386 9.39 1.62 0.31
CA GLY A 386 9.57 1.26 1.71
C GLY A 386 8.69 2.12 2.64
N PRO A 387 8.68 1.84 3.94
CA PRO A 387 8.01 2.70 4.92
C PRO A 387 8.54 4.14 4.89
N ARG A 388 7.64 5.13 4.99
CA ARG A 388 8.06 6.53 4.99
C ARG A 388 8.89 6.85 6.24
N PRO A 389 10.09 7.48 6.11
CA PRO A 389 10.94 7.75 7.27
C PRO A 389 10.34 8.87 8.14
N GLU A 390 10.29 8.63 9.46
CA GLU A 390 9.80 9.59 10.45
C GLU A 390 10.97 10.37 11.10
N GLN A 391 10.63 11.49 11.77
CA GLN A 391 11.59 12.30 12.51
C GLN A 391 11.98 11.59 13.82
N PRO A 392 13.23 11.73 14.32
CA PRO A 392 13.65 11.08 15.56
C PRO A 392 12.72 11.31 16.74
N PRO A 393 12.26 12.55 17.06
CA PRO A 393 11.37 12.76 18.21
C PRO A 393 10.00 12.06 18.07
N ILE A 394 9.53 11.84 16.82
CA ILE A 394 8.29 11.11 16.57
C ILE A 394 8.54 9.60 16.77
N VAL A 395 9.67 9.10 16.27
CA VAL A 395 10.07 7.70 16.43
C VAL A 395 10.24 7.35 17.91
N ASP A 396 10.96 8.19 18.66
CA ASP A 396 11.22 7.98 20.08
C ASP A 396 9.88 7.85 20.84
N ARG A 397 8.94 8.77 20.62
CA ARG A 397 7.60 8.74 21.24
C ARG A 397 6.79 7.50 20.82
N LEU A 398 6.82 7.14 19.54
CA LEU A 398 6.03 6.01 19.05
C LEU A 398 6.61 4.66 19.49
N GLN A 399 7.92 4.57 19.70
CA GLN A 399 8.56 3.38 20.27
C GLN A 399 8.21 3.17 21.74
N GLU A 400 7.95 4.25 22.48
CA GLU A 400 7.49 4.16 23.87
C GLU A 400 6.02 3.74 23.99
N SER A 401 5.18 4.14 23.01
CA SER A 401 3.73 3.94 23.07
C SER A 401 3.22 2.75 22.26
N ILE A 402 3.97 2.26 21.27
CA ILE A 402 3.55 1.16 20.39
C ILE A 402 4.59 0.06 20.44
N GLU A 403 4.19 -1.08 20.97
CA GLU A 403 5.03 -2.27 21.00
C GLU A 403 5.42 -2.69 19.57
N PHE A 404 6.65 -3.15 19.41
CA PHE A 404 7.23 -3.56 18.12
C PHE A 404 7.31 -2.48 17.04
N TYR A 405 7.08 -1.19 17.35
CA TYR A 405 7.18 -0.11 16.36
C TYR A 405 8.50 -0.15 15.58
N ALA A 406 9.61 -0.50 16.21
CA ALA A 406 10.93 -0.59 15.61
C ALA A 406 11.01 -1.58 14.43
N PHE A 407 10.05 -2.53 14.32
CA PHE A 407 10.01 -3.51 13.26
C PHE A 407 9.96 -2.88 11.85
N ARG A 408 9.31 -1.73 11.70
CA ARG A 408 9.27 -1.00 10.43
C ARG A 408 10.65 -0.53 9.93
N HIS A 409 11.63 -0.46 10.83
CA HIS A 409 13.00 -0.05 10.50
C HIS A 409 13.89 -1.22 10.03
N ARG A 410 13.39 -2.45 9.97
CA ARG A 410 14.14 -3.60 9.43
C ARG A 410 14.46 -3.48 7.94
N VAL A 411 13.69 -2.67 7.21
CA VAL A 411 13.92 -2.37 5.80
C VAL A 411 14.35 -0.92 5.61
N ARG A 412 14.94 -0.60 4.44
CA ARG A 412 15.23 0.80 4.12
C ARG A 412 13.94 1.59 3.98
N PRO A 413 13.89 2.82 4.49
CA PRO A 413 12.75 3.69 4.27
C PRO A 413 12.62 4.03 2.78
N GLY A 414 11.38 4.27 2.33
CA GLY A 414 11.07 4.52 0.94
C GLY A 414 10.78 5.98 0.63
N LEU A 415 11.00 6.35 -0.64
CA LEU A 415 10.46 7.58 -1.24
C LEU A 415 8.94 7.48 -1.34
N THR A 416 8.44 6.30 -1.69
CA THR A 416 7.04 5.90 -1.64
C THR A 416 6.87 4.61 -0.84
N GLY A 417 5.64 4.26 -0.43
CA GLY A 417 5.39 3.07 0.37
C GLY A 417 3.92 2.64 0.37
N TRP A 418 3.66 1.49 0.95
CA TRP A 418 2.35 0.86 0.94
C TRP A 418 1.29 1.72 1.64
N ALA A 419 1.60 2.30 2.80
CA ALA A 419 0.71 3.24 3.48
C ALA A 419 0.42 4.49 2.64
N GLN A 420 1.46 5.07 2.00
CA GLN A 420 1.33 6.28 1.20
C GLN A 420 0.41 6.12 -0.02
N VAL A 421 0.51 5.00 -0.74
CA VAL A 421 -0.36 4.74 -1.91
C VAL A 421 -1.79 4.38 -1.51
N ASN A 422 -2.01 3.98 -0.26
CA ASN A 422 -3.34 3.79 0.32
C ASN A 422 -3.86 5.06 1.03
N HIS A 423 -3.14 6.19 0.94
CA HIS A 423 -3.51 7.48 1.53
C HIS A 423 -3.69 7.44 3.06
N VAL A 424 -2.88 6.62 3.74
CA VAL A 424 -2.90 6.50 5.19
C VAL A 424 -1.66 7.20 5.77
N ASP A 425 -1.89 8.30 6.47
CA ASP A 425 -0.85 9.14 7.05
C ASP A 425 -0.81 9.06 8.59
N GLU A 426 -1.91 8.65 9.22
CA GLU A 426 -2.06 8.65 10.67
C GLU A 426 -1.68 7.30 11.31
N MET A 427 -1.05 7.38 12.48
CA MET A 427 -0.78 6.23 13.34
C MET A 427 -2.02 5.96 14.25
N PRO A 428 -2.35 4.71 14.57
CA PRO A 428 -1.59 3.48 14.32
C PRO A 428 -1.89 2.82 12.96
N GLU A 429 -2.93 3.22 12.21
CA GLU A 429 -3.34 2.55 10.97
C GLU A 429 -2.19 2.48 9.93
N LYS A 430 -1.39 3.55 9.83
CA LYS A 430 -0.20 3.56 8.95
C LYS A 430 0.77 2.42 9.24
N LEU A 431 0.93 2.07 10.52
CA LEU A 431 1.83 1.01 10.94
C LEU A 431 1.36 -0.38 10.47
N GLN A 432 0.04 -0.61 10.40
CA GLN A 432 -0.54 -1.85 9.87
C GLN A 432 -0.11 -2.08 8.41
N TYR A 433 -0.10 -1.02 7.58
CA TYR A 433 0.36 -1.06 6.19
C TYR A 433 1.89 -1.20 6.09
N ASP A 434 2.63 -0.48 6.93
CA ASP A 434 4.09 -0.57 6.95
C ASP A 434 4.55 -1.99 7.32
N PHE A 435 3.90 -2.64 8.30
CA PHE A 435 4.21 -4.01 8.71
C PHE A 435 3.84 -5.02 7.62
N TYR A 436 2.70 -4.82 6.94
CA TYR A 436 2.34 -5.65 5.79
C TYR A 436 3.43 -5.57 4.71
N TYR A 437 3.91 -4.37 4.38
CA TYR A 437 4.98 -4.20 3.41
C TYR A 437 6.28 -4.88 3.87
N VAL A 438 6.69 -4.67 5.12
CA VAL A 438 7.92 -5.28 5.66
C VAL A 438 7.86 -6.80 5.57
N LYS A 439 6.72 -7.42 5.91
CA LYS A 439 6.51 -8.87 5.85
C LYS A 439 6.46 -9.39 4.41
N ASN A 440 5.73 -8.72 3.53
CA ASN A 440 5.39 -9.19 2.17
C ASN A 440 6.22 -8.52 1.07
N GLN A 441 7.37 -7.90 1.40
CA GLN A 441 8.20 -7.24 0.41
C GLN A 441 8.60 -8.18 -0.73
N GLY A 442 8.47 -7.71 -1.96
CA GLY A 442 8.77 -8.47 -3.15
C GLY A 442 8.69 -7.60 -4.40
N LEU A 443 9.30 -8.08 -5.49
CA LEU A 443 9.37 -7.32 -6.74
C LEU A 443 7.98 -6.88 -7.24
N LEU A 444 6.99 -7.75 -7.11
CA LEU A 444 5.64 -7.49 -7.59
C LEU A 444 4.94 -6.40 -6.77
N LEU A 445 5.06 -6.44 -5.43
CA LEU A 445 4.52 -5.42 -4.54
C LEU A 445 5.21 -4.08 -4.76
N ASP A 446 6.54 -4.07 -4.94
CA ASP A 446 7.29 -2.86 -5.25
C ASP A 446 6.82 -2.21 -6.56
N LEU A 447 6.70 -2.99 -7.63
CA LEU A 447 6.22 -2.50 -8.93
C LEU A 447 4.80 -1.94 -8.84
N MET A 448 3.93 -2.59 -8.07
CA MET A 448 2.57 -2.12 -7.83
C MET A 448 2.55 -0.78 -7.09
N ILE A 449 3.37 -0.64 -6.04
CA ILE A 449 3.49 0.61 -5.28
C ILE A 449 4.01 1.74 -6.17
N ILE A 450 5.04 1.48 -7.00
CA ILE A 450 5.57 2.45 -7.96
C ILE A 450 4.48 2.87 -8.95
N ALA A 451 3.74 1.93 -9.52
CA ALA A 451 2.67 2.22 -10.48
C ALA A 451 1.55 3.07 -9.86
N TRP A 452 1.15 2.79 -8.61
CA TRP A 452 0.16 3.60 -7.90
C TRP A 452 0.69 4.99 -7.55
N THR A 453 1.98 5.10 -7.22
CA THR A 453 2.64 6.39 -6.99
C THR A 453 2.61 7.25 -8.26
N VAL A 454 2.99 6.68 -9.41
CA VAL A 454 2.93 7.38 -10.70
C VAL A 454 1.51 7.87 -10.99
N ARG A 455 0.51 7.02 -10.76
CA ARG A 455 -0.90 7.41 -10.90
C ARG A 455 -1.27 8.58 -9.99
N THR A 456 -0.90 8.53 -8.71
CA THR A 456 -1.20 9.59 -7.75
C THR A 456 -0.56 10.92 -8.17
N ILE A 457 0.67 10.89 -8.71
CA ILE A 457 1.34 12.07 -9.24
C ILE A 457 0.61 12.63 -10.47
N LEU A 458 0.26 11.76 -11.43
CA LEU A 458 -0.43 12.16 -12.66
C LEU A 458 -1.85 12.69 -12.41
N SER A 459 -2.56 12.16 -11.43
CA SER A 459 -3.88 12.68 -11.04
C SER A 459 -3.82 14.02 -10.31
N GLY A 460 -2.63 14.49 -9.94
CA GLY A 460 -2.44 15.70 -9.16
C GLY A 460 -3.01 15.63 -7.73
N ALA A 461 -3.29 14.42 -7.25
CA ALA A 461 -3.80 14.17 -5.90
C ALA A 461 -2.71 14.19 -4.81
N GLY A 462 -1.47 14.54 -5.17
CA GLY A 462 -0.38 14.77 -4.23
C GLY A 462 -0.67 16.00 -3.36
N ARG A 463 -0.81 15.80 -2.02
CA ARG A 463 -1.01 16.88 -1.04
C ARG A 463 0.25 17.71 -0.85
#